data_fc5b6e7c3d7a800febad0250f95eff9f
#
_entry.id   fc5b6e7c3d7a800febad0250f95eff9f
#
_cell.length_a   1.000
_cell.length_b   1.000
_cell.length_c   1.000
_cell.angle_alpha   90.00
_cell.angle_beta   90.00
_cell.angle_gamma   90.00
#
_symmetry.space_group_name_H-M   'P 1'
#
loop_
_entity.id
_entity.type
_entity.pdbx_description
1 polymer ?
#
loop_
_entity_poly.entity_id
_entity_poly.type
_entity_poly.pdbx_seq_one_letter_code
_entity_poly.pdbx_strand_id
1 'polypeptide(L)'
;MASHIILPPDDADENHHHPQEDGEEREEELGRDDGDEEREHASPERPPKAALPFSATCVRISRDSYPNLRALRNASSVSLADAAYVKISEGDFGYVLDDVPHLTDYVPDIPTYPNPLQDHPAYSTVKQYFVNEDDTVPQKVVVQKNSRRGVHFRRAGPRQRVYFGPDEVKACIVTCGGLCPGLNTVIRELVCGLSHMYNVNNIYGIQNGYKGFYSSNYLPLTPKSVNDIHKRGGTVLGTSRGGHDTKKIVDNIQDRGINQVYIIGGDGTQKGAYEIFKEIRKRGLKVSVAGVPKTIDNDIAIIDKSFGFDTAVEEAQRAIDSAHVEACSAENGIGLVKLMGRYSGFIAMYATLASRDVDCCLIPESPFYMDGEGGLLQYIERRLKENRHMVIVVAEGAGQDLIAQSIAKSDQQDASGNKLLLDIGLWLTHKIKDYFKSKKMEMTIKYIDPTYMIRAIPSNASDNVYCTLLAHSAIHGAMAGYSFTVGMVNGRHTFIPFYRVTSTRNKVRITDRMWARLLSSTNQPSFLSQKDIDEASEADRLANRPPLPTGASHRVASSFEQSASTSSNGEI
;
A
#
# COMPACT_ATOMS: atom_id res chain seq x y z
N MET A 1 -6.85 -24.06 -45.18
CA MET A 1 -5.63 -24.86 -45.39
C MET A 1 -5.12 -25.22 -44.00
N ALA A 2 -5.30 -26.47 -43.64
CA ALA A 2 -4.88 -27.06 -42.37
C ALA A 2 -3.47 -27.60 -42.53
N SER A 3 -2.58 -27.32 -41.59
CA SER A 3 -1.28 -27.94 -41.49
C SER A 3 -1.16 -28.64 -40.14
N HIS A 4 -1.24 -29.94 -40.17
CA HIS A 4 -0.93 -30.87 -39.10
C HIS A 4 0.56 -30.77 -38.72
N ILE A 5 0.86 -30.73 -37.43
CA ILE A 5 2.19 -31.05 -36.90
C ILE A 5 2.07 -32.33 -36.08
N ILE A 6 2.81 -33.32 -36.49
CA ILE A 6 2.95 -34.71 -36.02
C ILE A 6 3.85 -34.70 -34.76
N LEU A 7 3.44 -35.43 -33.74
CA LEU A 7 4.26 -35.82 -32.58
C LEU A 7 4.99 -37.15 -32.92
N PRO A 8 6.23 -37.39 -32.49
CA PRO A 8 6.83 -38.70 -32.51
C PRO A 8 6.57 -39.50 -31.22
N PRO A 9 6.62 -40.84 -31.24
CA PRO A 9 6.12 -41.75 -30.25
C PRO A 9 7.11 -42.08 -29.13
N ASP A 10 6.51 -42.58 -28.02
CA ASP A 10 7.17 -43.19 -26.88
C ASP A 10 8.04 -44.39 -27.28
N ASP A 11 9.21 -44.53 -26.64
CA ASP A 11 9.88 -45.82 -26.49
C ASP A 11 10.41 -46.01 -25.06
N ALA A 12 10.26 -47.25 -24.64
CA ALA A 12 10.29 -47.79 -23.31
C ALA A 12 11.70 -48.18 -22.80
N ASP A 13 11.74 -48.37 -21.47
CA ASP A 13 12.58 -49.30 -20.69
C ASP A 13 14.10 -49.26 -20.86
N GLU A 14 14.77 -48.95 -19.76
CA GLU A 14 15.86 -49.80 -19.27
C GLU A 14 16.17 -49.57 -17.76
N ASN A 15 16.10 -50.70 -17.05
CA ASN A 15 16.56 -50.94 -15.68
C ASN A 15 18.05 -50.64 -15.49
N HIS A 16 18.43 -49.99 -14.35
CA HIS A 16 19.70 -50.31 -13.70
C HIS A 16 19.65 -50.13 -12.18
N HIS A 17 19.92 -51.23 -11.54
CA HIS A 17 20.36 -51.62 -10.20
C HIS A 17 20.85 -50.55 -9.23
N HIS A 18 20.33 -50.71 -7.98
CA HIS A 18 20.95 -50.31 -6.70
C HIS A 18 22.31 -50.98 -6.46
N PRO A 19 23.17 -50.38 -5.63
CA PRO A 19 23.63 -51.09 -4.44
C PRO A 19 23.30 -50.35 -3.11
N GLN A 20 22.89 -51.19 -2.16
CA GLN A 20 22.84 -50.93 -0.72
C GLN A 20 24.25 -50.76 -0.17
N GLU A 21 24.47 -49.84 0.74
CA GLU A 21 25.52 -49.93 1.74
C GLU A 21 24.91 -49.71 3.11
N ASP A 22 25.08 -50.76 3.95
CA ASP A 22 24.80 -50.86 5.36
C ASP A 22 25.87 -50.09 6.15
N GLY A 23 25.47 -49.45 7.25
CA GLY A 23 26.41 -48.81 8.17
C GLY A 23 25.77 -48.46 9.49
N GLU A 24 25.69 -49.48 10.33
CA GLU A 24 25.88 -49.62 11.78
C GLU A 24 25.57 -48.41 12.71
N GLU A 25 24.63 -48.73 13.58
CA GLU A 25 24.33 -48.11 14.85
C GLU A 25 25.53 -48.15 15.83
N ARG A 26 25.76 -47.08 16.57
CA ARG A 26 26.45 -47.11 17.85
C ARG A 26 25.63 -46.34 18.88
N GLU A 27 25.01 -47.12 19.73
CA GLU A 27 24.55 -46.70 21.08
C GLU A 27 25.76 -46.43 21.98
N GLU A 28 25.75 -45.29 22.68
CA GLU A 28 26.52 -45.09 23.90
C GLU A 28 25.56 -44.77 25.04
N GLU A 29 25.37 -45.82 25.88
CA GLU A 29 24.88 -45.69 27.25
C GLU A 29 25.95 -45.09 28.14
N LEU A 30 25.58 -44.11 28.97
CA LEU A 30 26.21 -43.78 30.25
C LEU A 30 25.20 -42.93 31.06
N GLY A 31 24.60 -43.43 32.07
CA GLY A 31 25.10 -43.66 33.42
C GLY A 31 24.17 -42.88 34.35
N ARG A 32 23.27 -43.57 35.08
CA ARG A 32 22.46 -43.03 36.17
C ARG A 32 23.37 -42.57 37.28
N ASP A 33 23.03 -41.42 37.90
CA ASP A 33 23.31 -41.24 39.34
C ASP A 33 22.12 -40.52 39.98
N ASP A 34 21.63 -41.14 41.03
CA ASP A 34 20.52 -40.73 41.87
C ASP A 34 21.01 -39.70 42.91
N GLY A 35 20.21 -38.70 43.17
CA GLY A 35 20.47 -37.76 44.25
C GLY A 35 19.30 -36.86 44.55
N ASP A 36 18.42 -37.32 45.43
CA ASP A 36 17.34 -36.56 46.07
C ASP A 36 17.87 -35.32 46.79
N GLU A 37 17.25 -34.18 46.56
CA GLU A 37 17.06 -33.14 47.59
C GLU A 37 15.85 -32.26 47.23
N GLU A 38 14.76 -32.50 47.95
CA GLU A 38 13.60 -31.61 48.04
C GLU A 38 14.02 -30.26 48.64
N ARG A 39 13.80 -29.18 47.93
CA ARG A 39 13.68 -27.83 48.50
C ARG A 39 12.44 -27.14 47.95
N GLU A 40 11.40 -27.10 48.76
CA GLU A 40 10.29 -26.18 48.66
C GLU A 40 10.80 -24.74 48.60
N HIS A 41 10.58 -24.06 47.47
CA HIS A 41 10.62 -22.61 47.40
C HIS A 41 9.22 -22.08 47.04
N ALA A 42 8.56 -21.56 48.06
CA ALA A 42 7.35 -20.79 47.98
C ALA A 42 7.55 -19.59 47.05
N SER A 43 6.73 -19.52 45.98
CA SER A 43 6.64 -18.36 45.14
C SER A 43 5.85 -17.25 45.86
N PRO A 44 6.27 -15.98 45.81
CA PRO A 44 5.50 -14.89 46.40
C PRO A 44 4.23 -14.63 45.57
N GLU A 45 3.09 -14.64 46.25
CA GLU A 45 1.78 -14.27 45.71
C GLU A 45 1.81 -12.85 45.14
N ARG A 46 1.42 -12.70 43.89
CA ARG A 46 1.15 -11.40 43.30
C ARG A 46 -0.15 -10.83 43.86
N PRO A 47 -0.18 -9.56 44.25
CA PRO A 47 -1.41 -8.92 44.72
C PRO A 47 -2.42 -8.88 43.57
N PRO A 48 -3.75 -8.96 43.85
CA PRO A 48 -4.80 -8.94 42.85
C PRO A 48 -4.79 -7.59 42.10
N LYS A 49 -4.75 -7.67 40.78
CA LYS A 49 -4.92 -6.50 39.92
C LYS A 49 -6.33 -5.91 40.15
N ALA A 50 -6.38 -4.74 40.74
CA ALA A 50 -7.58 -3.94 40.78
C ALA A 50 -8.03 -3.64 39.35
N ALA A 51 -9.16 -4.19 38.95
CA ALA A 51 -9.84 -3.85 37.71
C ALA A 51 -10.37 -2.42 37.83
N LEU A 52 -9.73 -1.48 37.16
CA LEU A 52 -10.29 -0.16 36.94
C LEU A 52 -11.45 -0.31 35.94
N PRO A 53 -12.63 0.22 36.22
CA PRO A 53 -13.74 0.14 35.28
C PRO A 53 -13.48 1.07 34.10
N PHE A 54 -13.15 0.51 32.94
CA PHE A 54 -13.23 1.22 31.68
C PHE A 54 -14.71 1.41 31.31
N SER A 55 -15.28 2.55 31.64
CA SER A 55 -16.55 2.94 31.05
C SER A 55 -16.26 3.47 29.64
N ALA A 56 -16.43 2.62 28.64
CA ALA A 56 -16.54 3.06 27.27
C ALA A 56 -17.87 3.79 27.11
N THR A 57 -17.86 5.10 27.35
CA THR A 57 -19.00 5.95 27.03
C THR A 57 -19.02 6.11 25.51
N CYS A 58 -19.85 5.31 24.86
CA CYS A 58 -20.19 5.49 23.45
C CYS A 58 -21.00 6.79 23.33
N VAL A 59 -20.31 7.92 23.11
CA VAL A 59 -20.95 9.22 22.95
C VAL A 59 -21.54 9.28 21.54
N ARG A 60 -22.87 9.20 21.45
CA ARG A 60 -23.60 9.63 20.25
C ARG A 60 -23.31 11.10 20.03
N ILE A 61 -22.59 11.41 18.96
CA ILE A 61 -22.16 12.75 18.59
C ILE A 61 -23.38 13.59 18.20
N SER A 62 -23.80 14.51 19.05
CA SER A 62 -24.66 15.60 18.64
C SER A 62 -23.82 16.66 17.90
N ARG A 63 -24.43 17.37 16.95
CA ARG A 63 -23.78 18.32 16.03
C ARG A 63 -22.95 19.43 16.69
N ASP A 64 -23.12 19.67 18.00
CA ASP A 64 -22.58 20.85 18.67
C ASP A 64 -21.38 20.59 19.61
N SER A 65 -20.91 19.35 19.74
CA SER A 65 -19.96 18.97 20.81
C SER A 65 -18.49 18.81 20.39
N TYR A 66 -18.07 19.19 19.18
CA TYR A 66 -16.68 18.97 18.73
C TYR A 66 -15.94 20.21 18.22
N PRO A 67 -15.20 20.91 19.09
CA PRO A 67 -14.20 21.88 18.64
C PRO A 67 -13.03 21.23 17.88
N ASN A 68 -12.81 19.90 18.03
CA ASN A 68 -11.70 19.17 17.40
C ASN A 68 -11.92 18.72 15.95
N LEU A 69 -13.15 18.73 15.44
CA LEU A 69 -13.43 18.47 14.01
C LEU A 69 -12.78 19.51 13.08
N ARG A 70 -12.51 20.73 13.55
CA ARG A 70 -11.76 21.76 12.79
C ARG A 70 -10.28 21.43 12.66
N ALA A 71 -9.66 20.84 13.69
CA ALA A 71 -8.25 20.44 13.65
C ALA A 71 -8.03 19.20 12.77
N LEU A 72 -8.98 18.25 12.77
CA LEU A 72 -9.00 17.11 11.86
C LEU A 72 -9.31 17.52 10.40
N ARG A 73 -10.09 18.60 10.19
CA ARG A 73 -10.33 19.17 8.85
C ARG A 73 -9.07 19.71 8.18
N ASN A 74 -8.11 20.23 8.94
CA ASN A 74 -6.87 20.76 8.39
C ASN A 74 -5.81 19.67 8.14
N ALA A 75 -6.00 18.47 8.72
CA ALA A 75 -5.08 17.32 8.54
C ALA A 75 -5.62 16.24 7.59
N SER A 76 -6.93 16.25 7.27
CA SER A 76 -7.54 15.29 6.37
C SER A 76 -8.71 15.96 5.63
N SER A 77 -8.75 15.79 4.32
CA SER A 77 -9.80 16.28 3.43
C SER A 77 -11.15 15.54 3.62
N VAL A 78 -11.58 15.34 4.87
CA VAL A 78 -12.89 14.73 5.19
C VAL A 78 -13.98 15.77 4.96
N SER A 79 -14.89 15.50 4.03
CA SER A 79 -16.05 16.34 3.79
C SER A 79 -17.01 16.31 5.00
N LEU A 80 -17.82 17.36 5.17
CA LEU A 80 -18.87 17.38 6.19
C LEU A 80 -19.84 16.19 6.08
N ALA A 81 -20.06 15.70 4.86
CA ALA A 81 -20.90 14.54 4.59
C ALA A 81 -20.27 13.23 5.09
N ASP A 82 -18.95 13.15 5.12
CA ASP A 82 -18.23 11.96 5.58
C ASP A 82 -18.05 11.91 7.10
N ALA A 83 -18.22 13.03 7.81
CA ALA A 83 -18.06 13.12 9.27
C ALA A 83 -18.97 12.14 10.04
N ALA A 84 -20.13 11.78 9.49
CA ALA A 84 -21.06 10.82 10.08
C ALA A 84 -20.55 9.36 10.06
N TYR A 85 -19.52 9.08 9.27
CA TYR A 85 -18.94 7.74 9.08
C TYR A 85 -17.59 7.56 9.78
N VAL A 86 -17.09 8.62 10.43
CA VAL A 86 -15.81 8.62 11.13
C VAL A 86 -16.05 8.17 12.58
N LYS A 87 -15.28 7.17 13.04
CA LYS A 87 -15.34 6.63 14.40
C LYS A 87 -14.01 6.90 15.10
N ILE A 88 -13.99 7.89 16.00
CA ILE A 88 -12.80 8.30 16.73
C ILE A 88 -13.08 8.19 18.23
N SER A 89 -12.18 7.57 18.97
CA SER A 89 -12.15 7.59 20.42
C SER A 89 -10.84 8.19 20.93
N GLU A 90 -10.93 9.05 21.93
CA GLU A 90 -9.78 9.69 22.55
C GLU A 90 -9.54 9.09 23.94
N GLY A 91 -8.29 8.96 24.31
CA GLY A 91 -7.84 8.45 25.61
C GLY A 91 -6.72 9.32 26.19
N ASP A 92 -6.16 8.85 27.28
CA ASP A 92 -5.14 9.57 28.04
C ASP A 92 -3.86 9.83 27.24
N PHE A 93 -3.13 10.87 27.59
CA PHE A 93 -1.85 11.27 26.98
C PHE A 93 -1.92 11.55 25.48
N GLY A 94 -3.08 11.97 24.98
CA GLY A 94 -3.29 12.28 23.56
C GLY A 94 -3.33 11.04 22.67
N TYR A 95 -3.75 9.89 23.21
CA TYR A 95 -4.12 8.70 22.46
C TYR A 95 -5.39 8.98 21.65
N VAL A 96 -5.37 8.65 20.38
CA VAL A 96 -6.52 8.79 19.48
C VAL A 96 -6.66 7.48 18.69
N LEU A 97 -7.69 6.70 18.95
CA LEU A 97 -8.03 5.56 18.10
C LEU A 97 -8.89 6.05 16.94
N ASP A 98 -8.37 5.90 15.74
CA ASP A 98 -9.11 6.09 14.51
C ASP A 98 -9.66 4.72 14.08
N ASP A 99 -10.88 4.45 14.53
CA ASP A 99 -11.48 3.13 14.47
C ASP A 99 -12.23 2.89 13.16
N VAL A 100 -12.41 1.63 12.84
CA VAL A 100 -13.16 1.18 11.66
C VAL A 100 -14.63 0.94 12.01
N PRO A 101 -15.57 1.18 11.07
CA PRO A 101 -16.97 0.86 11.26
C PRO A 101 -17.20 -0.62 11.52
N HIS A 102 -18.18 -0.91 12.36
CA HIS A 102 -18.60 -2.27 12.70
C HIS A 102 -20.09 -2.45 12.42
N LEU A 103 -20.53 -3.69 12.15
CA LEU A 103 -21.93 -4.00 11.86
C LEU A 103 -22.88 -3.54 12.97
N THR A 104 -22.48 -3.66 14.23
CA THR A 104 -23.28 -3.21 15.38
C THR A 104 -23.53 -1.71 15.44
N ASP A 105 -22.79 -0.92 14.66
CA ASP A 105 -23.00 0.53 14.60
C ASP A 105 -24.30 0.90 13.84
N TYR A 106 -24.89 -0.03 13.06
CA TYR A 106 -26.04 0.27 12.20
C TYR A 106 -27.02 -0.89 11.94
N VAL A 107 -26.69 -2.09 12.38
CA VAL A 107 -27.60 -3.25 12.35
C VAL A 107 -27.86 -3.69 13.79
N PRO A 108 -29.10 -3.61 14.30
CA PRO A 108 -29.42 -4.03 15.66
C PRO A 108 -29.45 -5.55 15.81
N ASP A 109 -29.23 -6.03 17.02
CA ASP A 109 -29.47 -7.42 17.47
C ASP A 109 -28.83 -8.52 16.61
N ILE A 110 -27.58 -8.30 16.18
CA ILE A 110 -26.87 -9.29 15.37
C ILE A 110 -26.35 -10.41 16.25
N PRO A 111 -26.65 -11.69 15.92
CA PRO A 111 -26.08 -12.83 16.62
C PRO A 111 -24.56 -12.91 16.40
N THR A 112 -23.86 -13.44 17.40
CA THR A 112 -22.43 -13.72 17.33
C THR A 112 -22.18 -15.20 17.58
N TYR A 113 -21.13 -15.72 16.93
CA TYR A 113 -20.76 -17.13 16.98
C TYR A 113 -19.33 -17.27 17.53
N PRO A 114 -18.97 -18.40 18.17
CA PRO A 114 -17.57 -18.72 18.42
C PRO A 114 -16.80 -18.74 17.11
N ASN A 115 -15.54 -18.28 17.14
CA ASN A 115 -14.71 -18.35 15.94
C ASN A 115 -14.34 -19.82 15.64
N PRO A 116 -14.59 -20.36 14.43
CA PRO A 116 -14.25 -21.73 14.07
C PRO A 116 -12.77 -22.09 14.25
N LEU A 117 -11.89 -21.10 14.27
CA LEU A 117 -10.46 -21.29 14.50
C LEU A 117 -10.12 -21.79 15.91
N GLN A 118 -11.03 -21.68 16.89
CA GLN A 118 -10.82 -22.19 18.25
C GLN A 118 -10.67 -23.71 18.24
N ASP A 119 -11.43 -24.39 17.39
CA ASP A 119 -11.45 -25.85 17.28
C ASP A 119 -10.65 -26.36 16.07
N HIS A 120 -10.04 -25.46 15.31
CA HIS A 120 -9.29 -25.83 14.10
C HIS A 120 -7.93 -26.43 14.48
N PRO A 121 -7.53 -27.62 13.97
CA PRO A 121 -6.32 -28.33 14.38
C PRO A 121 -5.04 -27.51 14.28
N ALA A 122 -4.93 -26.64 13.27
CA ALA A 122 -3.74 -25.80 13.06
C ALA A 122 -3.63 -24.61 14.04
N TYR A 123 -4.74 -24.19 14.68
CA TYR A 123 -4.78 -22.96 15.47
C TYR A 123 -5.11 -23.19 16.96
N SER A 124 -5.74 -24.30 17.30
CA SER A 124 -6.16 -24.64 18.66
C SER A 124 -5.00 -24.70 19.66
N THR A 125 -3.80 -25.06 19.19
CA THR A 125 -2.57 -25.12 20.02
C THR A 125 -1.89 -23.76 20.22
N VAL A 126 -2.25 -22.73 19.45
CA VAL A 126 -1.62 -21.41 19.50
C VAL A 126 -2.33 -20.52 20.51
N LYS A 127 -1.84 -20.49 21.74
CA LYS A 127 -2.49 -19.77 22.88
C LYS A 127 -2.72 -18.28 22.65
N GLN A 128 -1.93 -17.60 21.80
CA GLN A 128 -2.00 -16.15 21.53
C GLN A 128 -2.40 -15.83 20.09
N TYR A 129 -3.12 -16.72 19.43
CA TYR A 129 -3.52 -16.50 18.04
C TYR A 129 -4.58 -15.40 17.91
N PHE A 130 -5.52 -15.33 18.84
CA PHE A 130 -6.58 -14.32 18.83
C PHE A 130 -6.09 -12.97 19.31
N VAL A 131 -6.51 -11.92 18.57
CA VAL A 131 -6.19 -10.52 18.86
C VAL A 131 -7.28 -9.93 19.74
N ASN A 132 -6.91 -9.25 20.82
CA ASN A 132 -7.87 -8.56 21.68
C ASN A 132 -8.50 -7.37 20.96
N GLU A 133 -9.74 -7.05 21.35
CA GLU A 133 -10.46 -5.91 20.75
C GLU A 133 -9.77 -4.57 21.01
N ASP A 134 -9.07 -4.44 22.14
CA ASP A 134 -8.36 -3.22 22.53
C ASP A 134 -6.93 -3.13 21.98
N ASP A 135 -6.47 -4.15 21.25
CA ASP A 135 -5.14 -4.12 20.65
C ASP A 135 -5.09 -3.10 19.50
N THR A 136 -4.19 -2.13 19.63
CA THR A 136 -4.00 -1.07 18.62
C THR A 136 -2.55 -0.91 18.22
N VAL A 137 -2.32 -0.35 17.04
CA VAL A 137 -1.01 -0.07 16.47
C VAL A 137 -0.86 1.44 16.26
N PRO A 138 0.21 2.08 16.81
CA PRO A 138 0.43 3.50 16.60
C PRO A 138 0.83 3.80 15.16
N GLN A 139 0.33 4.91 14.62
CA GLN A 139 0.75 5.39 13.30
C GLN A 139 2.21 5.87 13.28
N LYS A 140 2.72 6.37 14.41
CA LYS A 140 4.12 6.79 14.56
C LYS A 140 4.80 5.98 15.67
N VAL A 141 5.90 5.32 15.36
CA VAL A 141 6.73 4.60 16.34
C VAL A 141 7.73 5.55 17.00
N VAL A 142 8.35 6.43 16.20
CA VAL A 142 9.32 7.39 16.71
C VAL A 142 8.59 8.62 17.23
N VAL A 143 8.68 8.82 18.55
CA VAL A 143 8.05 9.94 19.25
C VAL A 143 9.07 10.64 20.15
N GLN A 144 8.90 11.93 20.37
CA GLN A 144 9.72 12.69 21.32
C GLN A 144 9.25 12.43 22.77
N LYS A 145 10.15 12.59 23.74
CA LYS A 145 9.91 12.27 25.17
C LYS A 145 8.59 12.83 25.73
N ASN A 146 8.20 14.04 25.32
CA ASN A 146 6.99 14.72 25.82
C ASN A 146 5.89 14.85 24.75
N SER A 147 5.95 14.05 23.65
CA SER A 147 4.94 14.06 22.61
C SER A 147 3.69 13.28 23.04
N ARG A 148 2.54 13.65 22.46
CA ARG A 148 1.30 12.89 22.60
C ARG A 148 1.44 11.51 21.94
N ARG A 149 0.69 10.51 22.41
CA ARG A 149 0.68 9.15 21.82
C ARG A 149 0.27 9.16 20.35
N GLY A 150 -0.63 10.07 19.94
CA GLY A 150 -1.04 10.25 18.56
C GLY A 150 -2.10 9.25 18.09
N VAL A 151 -2.20 9.11 16.77
CA VAL A 151 -3.20 8.27 16.12
C VAL A 151 -2.79 6.81 16.17
N HIS A 152 -3.75 5.95 16.52
CA HIS A 152 -3.68 4.51 16.53
C HIS A 152 -4.73 3.92 15.59
N PHE A 153 -4.44 2.74 15.04
CA PHE A 153 -5.37 1.94 14.26
C PHE A 153 -5.61 0.61 14.96
N ARG A 154 -6.75 -0.01 14.74
CA ARG A 154 -7.10 -1.33 15.28
C ARG A 154 -6.16 -2.39 14.71
N ARG A 155 -5.54 -3.20 15.59
CA ARG A 155 -4.70 -4.33 15.15
C ARG A 155 -5.54 -5.36 14.40
N ALA A 156 -5.09 -5.79 13.22
CA ALA A 156 -5.72 -6.84 12.45
C ALA A 156 -5.41 -8.23 13.02
N GLY A 157 -6.31 -9.16 12.77
CA GLY A 157 -6.20 -10.57 13.18
C GLY A 157 -7.53 -11.13 13.64
N PRO A 158 -7.60 -12.44 13.91
CA PRO A 158 -8.84 -13.12 14.28
C PRO A 158 -9.34 -12.68 15.65
N ARG A 159 -10.67 -12.55 15.79
CA ARG A 159 -11.36 -12.29 17.05
C ARG A 159 -11.96 -13.60 17.59
N GLN A 160 -12.13 -13.70 18.89
CA GLN A 160 -12.74 -14.90 19.52
C GLN A 160 -14.18 -15.13 19.09
N ARG A 161 -14.89 -14.06 18.74
CA ARG A 161 -16.27 -14.13 18.23
C ARG A 161 -16.34 -13.55 16.82
N VAL A 162 -17.22 -14.14 16.01
CA VAL A 162 -17.52 -13.70 14.65
C VAL A 162 -19.00 -13.36 14.52
N TYR A 163 -19.33 -12.51 13.54
CA TYR A 163 -20.70 -12.02 13.30
C TYR A 163 -21.39 -12.70 12.12
N PHE A 164 -20.67 -13.64 11.48
CA PHE A 164 -21.18 -14.45 10.39
C PHE A 164 -20.96 -15.93 10.68
N GLY A 165 -22.02 -16.73 10.56
CA GLY A 165 -21.89 -18.20 10.54
C GLY A 165 -21.30 -18.68 9.20
N PRO A 166 -20.52 -19.77 9.17
CA PRO A 166 -19.93 -20.28 7.92
C PRO A 166 -20.94 -20.48 6.78
N ASP A 167 -22.11 -21.04 7.10
CA ASP A 167 -23.13 -21.38 6.12
C ASP A 167 -23.90 -20.17 5.58
N GLU A 168 -23.94 -19.06 6.33
CA GLU A 168 -24.61 -17.83 5.88
C GLU A 168 -23.72 -16.96 5.01
N VAL A 169 -22.38 -17.17 5.00
CA VAL A 169 -21.46 -16.33 4.24
C VAL A 169 -21.62 -16.56 2.75
N LYS A 170 -21.94 -15.48 2.04
CA LYS A 170 -21.79 -15.36 0.59
C LYS A 170 -20.78 -14.26 0.29
N ALA A 171 -19.56 -14.67 -0.01
CA ALA A 171 -18.45 -13.78 -0.25
C ALA A 171 -18.29 -13.45 -1.73
N CYS A 172 -17.94 -12.21 -2.07
CA CYS A 172 -17.50 -11.87 -3.41
C CYS A 172 -16.14 -11.17 -3.42
N ILE A 173 -15.35 -11.44 -4.45
CA ILE A 173 -14.01 -10.87 -4.67
C ILE A 173 -14.00 -10.14 -6.00
N VAL A 174 -13.53 -8.89 -6.02
CA VAL A 174 -13.43 -8.08 -7.23
C VAL A 174 -12.07 -7.42 -7.34
N THR A 175 -11.48 -7.41 -8.55
CA THR A 175 -10.22 -6.73 -8.86
C THR A 175 -10.48 -5.55 -9.81
N CYS A 176 -9.96 -4.36 -9.45
CA CYS A 176 -10.16 -3.15 -10.22
C CYS A 176 -8.84 -2.39 -10.48
N GLY A 177 -8.78 -1.67 -11.58
CA GLY A 177 -7.65 -0.82 -11.95
C GLY A 177 -6.56 -1.54 -12.75
N GLY A 178 -5.32 -1.03 -12.72
CA GLY A 178 -4.18 -1.61 -13.43
C GLY A 178 -3.70 -2.94 -12.83
N LEU A 179 -2.92 -3.68 -13.60
CA LEU A 179 -2.28 -4.92 -13.11
C LEU A 179 -1.18 -4.60 -12.08
N CYS A 180 -0.93 -5.57 -11.21
CA CYS A 180 0.11 -5.52 -10.19
C CYS A 180 0.52 -6.96 -9.86
N PRO A 181 1.79 -7.27 -9.66
CA PRO A 181 2.22 -8.57 -9.16
C PRO A 181 1.53 -8.89 -7.83
N GLY A 182 1.04 -10.13 -7.66
CA GLY A 182 0.37 -10.56 -6.43
C GLY A 182 -1.17 -10.53 -6.45
N LEU A 183 -1.81 -9.96 -7.48
CA LEU A 183 -3.28 -9.95 -7.57
C LEU A 183 -3.87 -11.35 -7.46
N ASN A 184 -3.36 -12.30 -8.23
CA ASN A 184 -3.81 -13.70 -8.19
C ASN A 184 -3.50 -14.37 -6.85
N THR A 185 -2.39 -14.02 -6.21
CA THR A 185 -2.04 -14.52 -4.87
C THR A 185 -3.08 -14.07 -3.84
N VAL A 186 -3.44 -12.78 -3.84
CA VAL A 186 -4.50 -12.27 -2.94
C VAL A 186 -5.84 -12.98 -3.19
N ILE A 187 -6.24 -13.16 -4.45
CA ILE A 187 -7.49 -13.89 -4.79
C ILE A 187 -7.43 -15.31 -4.25
N ARG A 188 -6.34 -16.04 -4.52
CA ARG A 188 -6.14 -17.41 -4.04
C ARG A 188 -6.25 -17.50 -2.52
N GLU A 189 -5.53 -16.63 -1.82
CA GLU A 189 -5.48 -16.65 -0.35
C GLU A 189 -6.80 -16.22 0.30
N LEU A 190 -7.57 -15.33 -0.34
CA LEU A 190 -8.95 -15.05 0.09
C LEU A 190 -9.85 -16.28 -0.05
N VAL A 191 -9.78 -16.98 -1.19
CA VAL A 191 -10.62 -18.19 -1.41
C VAL A 191 -10.20 -19.33 -0.48
N CYS A 192 -8.90 -19.63 -0.42
CA CYS A 192 -8.39 -20.70 0.43
C CYS A 192 -8.61 -20.40 1.92
N GLY A 193 -8.38 -19.16 2.36
CA GLY A 193 -8.58 -18.76 3.74
C GLY A 193 -10.05 -18.79 4.17
N LEU A 194 -10.96 -18.28 3.34
CA LEU A 194 -12.41 -18.39 3.61
C LEU A 194 -12.85 -19.86 3.72
N SER A 195 -12.40 -20.71 2.81
CA SER A 195 -12.78 -22.11 2.78
C SER A 195 -12.11 -22.92 3.92
N HIS A 196 -10.79 -22.83 4.08
CA HIS A 196 -10.06 -23.72 5.00
C HIS A 196 -10.13 -23.24 6.46
N MET A 197 -10.11 -21.91 6.70
CA MET A 197 -10.14 -21.39 8.07
C MET A 197 -11.56 -21.21 8.62
N TYR A 198 -12.52 -20.89 7.77
CA TYR A 198 -13.88 -20.55 8.19
C TYR A 198 -14.98 -21.43 7.60
N ASN A 199 -14.62 -22.47 6.83
CA ASN A 199 -15.55 -23.41 6.18
C ASN A 199 -16.59 -22.73 5.25
N VAL A 200 -16.23 -21.59 4.65
CA VAL A 200 -17.09 -20.86 3.72
C VAL A 200 -17.05 -21.52 2.34
N ASN A 201 -18.23 -21.89 1.82
CA ASN A 201 -18.35 -22.56 0.52
C ASN A 201 -18.88 -21.66 -0.61
N ASN A 202 -19.58 -20.57 -0.27
CA ASN A 202 -20.19 -19.68 -1.25
C ASN A 202 -19.28 -18.47 -1.55
N ILE A 203 -18.32 -18.66 -2.45
CA ILE A 203 -17.34 -17.64 -2.82
C ILE A 203 -17.45 -17.36 -4.33
N TYR A 204 -17.59 -16.09 -4.69
CA TYR A 204 -17.77 -15.65 -6.07
C TYR A 204 -16.70 -14.63 -6.48
N GLY A 205 -16.13 -14.79 -7.65
CA GLY A 205 -15.33 -13.78 -8.31
C GLY A 205 -16.18 -12.90 -9.21
N ILE A 206 -16.06 -11.59 -9.06
CA ILE A 206 -16.72 -10.62 -9.93
C ILE A 206 -15.77 -10.32 -11.09
N GLN A 207 -16.19 -10.66 -12.32
CA GLN A 207 -15.35 -10.49 -13.50
C GLN A 207 -15.40 -9.04 -14.03
N ASN A 208 -14.26 -8.56 -14.52
CA ASN A 208 -14.12 -7.26 -15.19
C ASN A 208 -14.42 -6.03 -14.30
N GLY A 209 -14.02 -6.10 -13.03
CA GLY A 209 -14.12 -4.98 -12.10
C GLY A 209 -15.54 -4.63 -11.67
N TYR A 210 -15.75 -3.40 -11.27
CA TYR A 210 -17.06 -2.95 -10.76
C TYR A 210 -18.24 -3.16 -11.72
N LYS A 211 -18.00 -3.14 -13.03
CA LYS A 211 -19.04 -3.43 -14.03
C LYS A 211 -19.61 -4.84 -13.90
N GLY A 212 -18.79 -5.78 -13.40
CA GLY A 212 -19.18 -7.18 -13.23
C GLY A 212 -20.35 -7.37 -12.27
N PHE A 213 -20.53 -6.49 -11.30
CA PHE A 213 -21.66 -6.58 -10.37
C PHE A 213 -23.01 -6.54 -11.09
N TYR A 214 -23.17 -5.65 -12.05
CA TYR A 214 -24.46 -5.46 -12.76
C TYR A 214 -24.48 -6.01 -14.18
N SER A 215 -23.37 -6.56 -14.68
CA SER A 215 -23.35 -7.36 -15.92
C SER A 215 -23.51 -8.86 -15.67
N SER A 216 -23.82 -9.25 -14.44
CA SER A 216 -24.07 -10.63 -14.01
C SER A 216 -22.92 -11.62 -14.23
N ASN A 217 -21.70 -11.14 -14.30
CA ASN A 217 -20.49 -11.95 -14.51
C ASN A 217 -19.92 -12.45 -13.18
N TYR A 218 -20.56 -13.45 -12.59
CA TYR A 218 -20.17 -14.07 -11.33
C TYR A 218 -19.56 -15.45 -11.59
N LEU A 219 -18.31 -15.62 -11.19
CA LEU A 219 -17.55 -16.86 -11.32
C LEU A 219 -17.49 -17.57 -9.96
N PRO A 220 -18.06 -18.78 -9.79
CA PRO A 220 -17.86 -19.55 -8.56
C PRO A 220 -16.37 -19.85 -8.36
N LEU A 221 -15.86 -19.60 -7.16
CA LEU A 221 -14.48 -19.84 -6.80
C LEU A 221 -14.37 -20.92 -5.72
N THR A 222 -13.45 -21.84 -5.92
CA THR A 222 -13.13 -22.93 -5.00
C THR A 222 -11.63 -23.04 -4.80
N PRO A 223 -11.12 -23.63 -3.71
CA PRO A 223 -9.69 -23.88 -3.55
C PRO A 223 -9.07 -24.60 -4.75
N LYS A 224 -9.79 -25.55 -5.36
CA LYS A 224 -9.36 -26.27 -6.56
C LYS A 224 -9.24 -25.34 -7.77
N SER A 225 -10.20 -24.43 -7.99
CA SER A 225 -10.20 -23.53 -9.15
C SER A 225 -9.09 -22.46 -9.07
N VAL A 226 -8.60 -22.15 -7.88
CA VAL A 226 -7.56 -21.13 -7.64
C VAL A 226 -6.18 -21.71 -7.30
N ASN A 227 -6.02 -23.04 -7.31
CA ASN A 227 -4.83 -23.70 -6.79
C ASN A 227 -3.50 -23.14 -7.37
N ASP A 228 -3.44 -22.91 -8.66
CA ASP A 228 -2.22 -22.53 -9.37
C ASP A 228 -2.19 -21.09 -9.92
N ILE A 229 -3.21 -20.29 -9.63
CA ILE A 229 -3.32 -18.94 -10.21
C ILE A 229 -2.21 -17.99 -9.75
N HIS A 230 -1.67 -18.19 -8.55
CA HIS A 230 -0.57 -17.39 -8.00
C HIS A 230 0.74 -17.50 -8.80
N LYS A 231 0.90 -18.57 -9.58
CA LYS A 231 2.04 -18.77 -10.50
C LYS A 231 1.93 -17.94 -11.78
N ARG A 232 0.83 -17.22 -11.98
CA ARG A 232 0.54 -16.43 -13.17
C ARG A 232 0.41 -14.96 -12.80
N GLY A 233 0.99 -14.09 -13.61
CA GLY A 233 0.75 -12.67 -13.53
C GLY A 233 -0.66 -12.27 -13.95
N GLY A 234 -1.00 -11.02 -13.76
CA GLY A 234 -2.33 -10.48 -14.05
C GLY A 234 -3.40 -10.87 -13.04
N THR A 235 -4.65 -11.01 -13.48
CA THR A 235 -5.79 -11.41 -12.63
C THR A 235 -6.73 -12.34 -13.39
N VAL A 236 -7.09 -13.46 -12.77
CA VAL A 236 -8.05 -14.43 -13.34
C VAL A 236 -9.48 -13.87 -13.38
N LEU A 237 -9.79 -12.84 -12.60
CA LEU A 237 -11.09 -12.17 -12.61
C LEU A 237 -11.19 -11.08 -13.67
N GLY A 238 -10.09 -10.77 -14.36
CA GLY A 238 -10.03 -9.59 -15.21
C GLY A 238 -10.13 -8.30 -14.38
N THR A 239 -9.96 -7.18 -15.03
CA THR A 239 -10.03 -5.87 -14.38
C THR A 239 -10.59 -4.84 -15.33
N SER A 240 -11.13 -3.75 -14.81
CA SER A 240 -11.52 -2.58 -15.59
C SER A 240 -11.20 -1.30 -14.86
N ARG A 241 -11.09 -0.22 -15.64
CA ARG A 241 -11.08 1.15 -15.12
C ARG A 241 -12.47 1.75 -15.30
N GLY A 242 -12.95 2.49 -14.29
CA GLY A 242 -14.30 3.05 -14.30
C GLY A 242 -15.42 2.02 -14.09
N GLY A 243 -16.65 2.41 -14.41
CA GLY A 243 -17.82 1.53 -14.25
C GLY A 243 -18.32 1.39 -12.81
N HIS A 244 -17.97 2.34 -11.94
CA HIS A 244 -18.52 2.42 -10.60
C HIS A 244 -19.90 3.08 -10.64
N ASP A 245 -20.91 2.34 -10.17
CA ASP A 245 -22.28 2.81 -9.94
C ASP A 245 -22.72 2.26 -8.59
N THR A 246 -22.62 3.07 -7.56
CA THR A 246 -22.85 2.66 -6.17
C THR A 246 -24.21 2.00 -5.97
N LYS A 247 -25.28 2.58 -6.55
CA LYS A 247 -26.64 2.05 -6.37
C LYS A 247 -26.78 0.69 -7.01
N LYS A 248 -26.42 0.57 -8.30
CA LYS A 248 -26.50 -0.73 -9.01
C LYS A 248 -25.64 -1.81 -8.38
N ILE A 249 -24.46 -1.47 -7.87
CA ILE A 249 -23.58 -2.41 -7.18
C ILE A 249 -24.26 -2.91 -5.90
N VAL A 250 -24.78 -2.01 -5.06
CA VAL A 250 -25.41 -2.39 -3.78
C VAL A 250 -26.75 -3.10 -4.00
N ASP A 251 -27.54 -2.73 -5.02
CA ASP A 251 -28.74 -3.47 -5.42
C ASP A 251 -28.39 -4.92 -5.73
N ASN A 252 -27.38 -5.19 -6.54
CA ASN A 252 -26.93 -6.54 -6.87
C ASN A 252 -26.34 -7.31 -5.67
N ILE A 253 -25.63 -6.63 -4.76
CA ILE A 253 -25.17 -7.23 -3.50
C ILE A 253 -26.37 -7.71 -2.68
N GLN A 254 -27.39 -6.87 -2.53
CA GLN A 254 -28.59 -7.15 -1.78
C GLN A 254 -29.43 -8.27 -2.43
N ASP A 255 -29.69 -8.19 -3.73
CA ASP A 255 -30.52 -9.15 -4.47
C ASP A 255 -29.92 -10.56 -4.46
N ARG A 256 -28.60 -10.68 -4.46
CA ARG A 256 -27.89 -11.96 -4.41
C ARG A 256 -27.62 -12.45 -3.00
N GLY A 257 -27.93 -11.65 -1.98
CA GLY A 257 -27.65 -11.95 -0.58
C GLY A 257 -26.16 -12.04 -0.26
N ILE A 258 -25.32 -11.31 -0.99
CA ILE A 258 -23.88 -11.20 -0.69
C ILE A 258 -23.72 -10.42 0.61
N ASN A 259 -22.94 -10.96 1.55
CA ASN A 259 -22.74 -10.35 2.86
C ASN A 259 -21.27 -10.11 3.22
N GLN A 260 -20.32 -10.53 2.36
CA GLN A 260 -18.92 -10.14 2.46
C GLN A 260 -18.39 -9.71 1.09
N VAL A 261 -17.80 -8.53 1.01
CA VAL A 261 -17.29 -7.93 -0.23
C VAL A 261 -15.81 -7.61 -0.09
N TYR A 262 -14.96 -8.29 -0.85
CA TYR A 262 -13.52 -8.10 -0.89
C TYR A 262 -13.12 -7.34 -2.15
N ILE A 263 -12.62 -6.11 -1.98
CA ILE A 263 -12.33 -5.18 -3.08
C ILE A 263 -10.83 -4.94 -3.17
N ILE A 264 -10.22 -5.43 -4.26
CA ILE A 264 -8.77 -5.31 -4.50
C ILE A 264 -8.56 -4.23 -5.56
N GLY A 265 -7.88 -3.13 -5.19
CA GLY A 265 -7.62 -2.07 -6.16
C GLY A 265 -6.97 -0.83 -5.58
N GLY A 266 -6.59 0.09 -6.47
CA GLY A 266 -5.91 1.34 -6.14
C GLY A 266 -6.85 2.40 -5.56
N ASP A 267 -6.34 3.62 -5.48
CA ASP A 267 -6.97 4.81 -4.87
C ASP A 267 -8.44 5.01 -5.26
N GLY A 268 -8.71 5.10 -6.57
CA GLY A 268 -10.09 5.26 -7.06
C GLY A 268 -11.00 4.09 -6.71
N THR A 269 -10.43 2.88 -6.63
CA THR A 269 -11.16 1.67 -6.22
C THR A 269 -11.49 1.70 -4.73
N GLN A 270 -10.55 2.13 -3.89
CA GLN A 270 -10.78 2.27 -2.43
C GLN A 270 -11.81 3.38 -2.13
N LYS A 271 -11.82 4.49 -2.92
CA LYS A 271 -12.90 5.49 -2.88
C LYS A 271 -14.25 4.86 -3.22
N GLY A 272 -14.30 4.03 -4.27
CA GLY A 272 -15.49 3.27 -4.63
C GLY A 272 -15.94 2.31 -3.54
N ALA A 273 -15.01 1.60 -2.89
CA ALA A 273 -15.31 0.73 -1.74
C ALA A 273 -15.95 1.52 -0.59
N TYR A 274 -15.46 2.71 -0.31
CA TYR A 274 -16.03 3.60 0.71
C TYR A 274 -17.47 4.04 0.36
N GLU A 275 -17.74 4.41 -0.90
CA GLU A 275 -19.10 4.75 -1.34
C GLU A 275 -20.05 3.56 -1.26
N ILE A 276 -19.60 2.35 -1.63
CA ILE A 276 -20.36 1.10 -1.47
C ILE A 276 -20.68 0.88 0.02
N PHE A 277 -19.70 1.01 0.90
CA PHE A 277 -19.90 0.87 2.34
C PHE A 277 -20.93 1.90 2.88
N LYS A 278 -20.84 3.18 2.47
CA LYS A 278 -21.79 4.21 2.90
C LYS A 278 -23.24 3.86 2.51
N GLU A 279 -23.45 3.37 1.30
CA GLU A 279 -24.77 2.97 0.84
C GLU A 279 -25.28 1.71 1.56
N ILE A 280 -24.42 0.71 1.81
CA ILE A 280 -24.72 -0.48 2.63
C ILE A 280 -25.18 -0.08 4.02
N ARG A 281 -24.42 0.79 4.71
CA ARG A 281 -24.76 1.33 6.03
C ARG A 281 -26.07 2.09 6.03
N LYS A 282 -26.31 2.93 5.02
CA LYS A 282 -27.54 3.70 4.85
C LYS A 282 -28.76 2.79 4.73
N ARG A 283 -28.63 1.65 4.06
CA ARG A 283 -29.71 0.66 3.91
C ARG A 283 -29.83 -0.30 5.11
N GLY A 284 -28.93 -0.25 6.09
CA GLY A 284 -28.92 -1.17 7.24
C GLY A 284 -28.65 -2.62 6.87
N LEU A 285 -27.86 -2.89 5.81
CA LEU A 285 -27.59 -4.25 5.35
C LEU A 285 -26.48 -4.91 6.19
N LYS A 286 -26.67 -6.20 6.55
CA LYS A 286 -25.64 -7.03 7.22
C LYS A 286 -24.55 -7.42 6.20
N VAL A 287 -23.70 -6.46 5.82
CA VAL A 287 -22.63 -6.66 4.84
C VAL A 287 -21.33 -6.03 5.33
N SER A 288 -20.24 -6.80 5.34
CA SER A 288 -18.88 -6.31 5.58
C SER A 288 -18.16 -6.03 4.27
N VAL A 289 -17.46 -4.89 4.20
CA VAL A 289 -16.64 -4.49 3.06
C VAL A 289 -15.17 -4.43 3.46
N ALA A 290 -14.33 -5.26 2.85
CA ALA A 290 -12.90 -5.29 3.10
C ALA A 290 -12.14 -4.85 1.86
N GLY A 291 -11.42 -3.73 1.95
CA GLY A 291 -10.53 -3.22 0.92
C GLY A 291 -9.11 -3.79 1.06
N VAL A 292 -8.55 -4.29 -0.04
CA VAL A 292 -7.13 -4.64 -0.12
C VAL A 292 -6.46 -3.64 -1.07
N PRO A 293 -5.63 -2.74 -0.54
CA PRO A 293 -5.05 -1.67 -1.34
C PRO A 293 -4.02 -2.23 -2.30
N LYS A 294 -4.13 -1.85 -3.56
CA LYS A 294 -3.28 -2.28 -4.66
C LYS A 294 -2.69 -1.07 -5.38
N THR A 295 -1.44 -0.79 -5.15
CA THR A 295 -0.65 0.16 -5.95
C THR A 295 0.78 -0.35 -6.04
N ILE A 296 1.31 -0.43 -7.25
CA ILE A 296 2.71 -0.80 -7.46
C ILE A 296 3.65 0.34 -7.08
N ASP A 297 3.16 1.59 -7.13
CA ASP A 297 3.94 2.81 -6.90
C ASP A 297 4.25 3.07 -5.42
N ASN A 298 3.67 2.30 -4.50
CA ASN A 298 3.81 2.47 -3.05
C ASN A 298 3.39 3.87 -2.54
N ASP A 299 2.36 4.44 -3.16
CA ASP A 299 1.92 5.83 -2.94
C ASP A 299 0.77 5.99 -1.92
N ILE A 300 0.49 4.96 -1.10
CA ILE A 300 -0.49 5.03 0.00
C ILE A 300 0.20 5.51 1.28
N ALA A 301 -0.28 6.63 1.82
CA ALA A 301 0.43 7.39 2.85
C ALA A 301 0.53 6.73 4.25
N ILE A 302 -0.30 5.76 4.57
CA ILE A 302 -0.42 5.23 5.93
C ILE A 302 0.26 3.88 6.08
N ILE A 303 0.23 3.06 5.04
CA ILE A 303 0.81 1.73 5.06
C ILE A 303 2.31 1.78 4.80
N ASP A 304 3.04 0.86 5.38
CA ASP A 304 4.50 0.74 5.21
C ASP A 304 4.87 0.45 3.75
N LYS A 305 4.13 -0.48 3.13
CA LYS A 305 4.24 -0.80 1.71
C LYS A 305 2.96 -1.41 1.16
N SER A 306 2.78 -1.32 -0.14
CA SER A 306 1.76 -2.04 -0.89
C SER A 306 2.33 -3.30 -1.54
N PHE A 307 1.49 -4.32 -1.75
CA PHE A 307 1.94 -5.55 -2.42
C PHE A 307 2.28 -5.30 -3.89
N GLY A 308 3.23 -6.07 -4.40
CA GLY A 308 3.77 -5.95 -5.75
C GLY A 308 4.90 -4.92 -5.87
N PHE A 309 5.16 -4.13 -4.83
CA PHE A 309 6.24 -3.15 -4.83
C PHE A 309 7.62 -3.82 -4.81
N ASP A 310 7.82 -4.82 -3.94
CA ASP A 310 9.11 -5.53 -3.87
C ASP A 310 9.43 -6.23 -5.19
N THR A 311 8.43 -6.85 -5.82
CA THR A 311 8.56 -7.45 -7.15
C THR A 311 8.88 -6.40 -8.22
N ALA A 312 8.23 -5.23 -8.15
CA ALA A 312 8.48 -4.15 -9.10
C ALA A 312 9.92 -3.61 -9.01
N VAL A 313 10.43 -3.47 -7.79
CA VAL A 313 11.82 -3.03 -7.56
C VAL A 313 12.81 -4.06 -8.09
N GLU A 314 12.58 -5.36 -7.85
CA GLU A 314 13.41 -6.45 -8.35
C GLU A 314 13.48 -6.48 -9.88
N GLU A 315 12.33 -6.38 -10.56
CA GLU A 315 12.28 -6.37 -12.02
C GLU A 315 12.83 -5.07 -12.62
N ALA A 316 12.63 -3.94 -11.94
CA ALA A 316 13.25 -2.68 -12.32
C ALA A 316 14.78 -2.77 -12.24
N GLN A 317 15.32 -3.44 -11.21
CA GLN A 317 16.75 -3.70 -11.09
C GLN A 317 17.27 -4.51 -12.28
N ARG A 318 16.58 -5.60 -12.68
CA ARG A 318 16.96 -6.39 -13.86
C ARG A 318 16.99 -5.57 -15.15
N ALA A 319 16.06 -4.63 -15.30
CA ALA A 319 16.07 -3.73 -16.45
C ALA A 319 17.24 -2.74 -16.40
N ILE A 320 17.64 -2.28 -15.21
CA ILE A 320 18.80 -1.41 -14.98
C ILE A 320 20.09 -2.18 -15.31
N ASP A 321 20.22 -3.42 -14.84
CA ASP A 321 21.39 -4.28 -15.11
C ASP A 321 21.57 -4.49 -16.63
N SER A 322 20.48 -4.73 -17.36
CA SER A 322 20.51 -4.83 -18.82
C SER A 322 20.92 -3.52 -19.49
N ALA A 323 20.42 -2.39 -19.00
CA ALA A 323 20.77 -1.07 -19.49
C ALA A 323 22.25 -0.73 -19.25
N HIS A 324 22.79 -1.16 -18.11
CA HIS A 324 24.22 -0.99 -17.78
C HIS A 324 25.11 -1.79 -18.75
N VAL A 325 24.80 -3.06 -19.00
CA VAL A 325 25.56 -3.90 -19.96
C VAL A 325 25.55 -3.29 -21.36
N GLU A 326 24.40 -2.81 -21.83
CA GLU A 326 24.26 -2.15 -23.15
C GLU A 326 25.04 -0.81 -23.20
N ALA A 327 25.02 -0.03 -22.11
CA ALA A 327 25.76 1.21 -22.03
C ALA A 327 27.28 0.98 -22.03
N CYS A 328 27.78 0.02 -21.25
CA CYS A 328 29.20 -0.32 -21.19
C CYS A 328 29.75 -0.91 -22.49
N SER A 329 28.87 -1.53 -23.29
CA SER A 329 29.25 -2.19 -24.57
C SER A 329 29.34 -1.23 -25.75
N ALA A 330 29.00 0.05 -25.58
CA ALA A 330 29.00 1.07 -26.62
C ALA A 330 29.90 2.26 -26.25
N GLU A 331 30.50 2.88 -27.26
CA GLU A 331 31.26 4.12 -27.02
C GLU A 331 30.34 5.25 -26.57
N ASN A 332 30.68 5.89 -25.44
CA ASN A 332 29.87 6.90 -24.77
C ASN A 332 28.40 6.45 -24.64
N GLY A 333 28.23 5.20 -24.17
CA GLY A 333 26.93 4.57 -24.09
C GLY A 333 26.08 5.12 -22.95
N ILE A 334 24.80 5.36 -23.21
CA ILE A 334 23.81 5.79 -22.21
C ILE A 334 22.70 4.75 -22.16
N GLY A 335 22.49 4.13 -21.00
CA GLY A 335 21.31 3.35 -20.68
C GLY A 335 20.24 4.27 -20.05
N LEU A 336 19.08 4.40 -20.67
CA LEU A 336 17.98 5.19 -20.14
C LEU A 336 16.80 4.27 -19.82
N VAL A 337 16.49 4.12 -18.52
CA VAL A 337 15.40 3.26 -18.05
C VAL A 337 14.26 4.09 -17.51
N LYS A 338 13.09 4.01 -18.15
CA LYS A 338 11.87 4.64 -17.63
C LYS A 338 11.11 3.65 -16.76
N LEU A 339 10.85 4.02 -15.50
CA LEU A 339 10.10 3.21 -14.55
C LEU A 339 8.74 3.82 -14.23
N MET A 340 7.83 2.99 -13.71
CA MET A 340 6.56 3.46 -13.18
C MET A 340 6.79 4.39 -11.98
N GLY A 341 5.80 5.21 -11.68
CA GLY A 341 5.86 6.21 -10.64
C GLY A 341 5.28 7.54 -11.14
N ARG A 342 3.94 7.57 -11.25
CA ARG A 342 3.22 8.74 -11.79
C ARG A 342 3.32 9.95 -10.86
N TYR A 343 3.17 9.73 -9.57
CA TYR A 343 3.11 10.77 -8.54
C TYR A 343 4.15 10.57 -7.45
N SER A 344 4.88 9.46 -7.49
CA SER A 344 5.90 9.10 -6.51
C SER A 344 7.06 8.36 -7.18
N GLY A 345 8.28 8.67 -6.73
CA GLY A 345 9.52 8.10 -7.25
C GLY A 345 10.02 6.87 -6.49
N PHE A 346 9.18 6.17 -5.71
CA PHE A 346 9.65 5.08 -4.84
C PHE A 346 10.30 3.93 -5.63
N ILE A 347 9.70 3.48 -6.74
CA ILE A 347 10.27 2.37 -7.53
C ILE A 347 11.65 2.79 -8.06
N ALA A 348 11.74 3.98 -8.69
CA ALA A 348 12.99 4.48 -9.23
C ALA A 348 14.07 4.63 -8.14
N MET A 349 13.71 5.19 -6.97
CA MET A 349 14.63 5.36 -5.85
C MET A 349 15.14 4.02 -5.30
N TYR A 350 14.22 3.07 -5.05
CA TYR A 350 14.60 1.77 -4.48
C TYR A 350 15.37 0.91 -5.48
N ALA A 351 14.99 0.90 -6.76
CA ALA A 351 15.71 0.17 -7.80
C ALA A 351 17.13 0.74 -8.03
N THR A 352 17.29 2.07 -8.00
CA THR A 352 18.59 2.73 -8.03
C THR A 352 19.48 2.29 -6.87
N LEU A 353 18.94 2.30 -5.65
CA LEU A 353 19.70 1.88 -4.46
C LEU A 353 20.01 0.37 -4.45
N ALA A 354 19.16 -0.44 -5.06
CA ALA A 354 19.34 -1.88 -5.15
C ALA A 354 20.42 -2.26 -6.18
N SER A 355 20.38 -1.69 -7.38
CA SER A 355 21.33 -2.03 -8.45
C SER A 355 22.73 -1.45 -8.23
N ARG A 356 22.81 -0.19 -7.77
CA ARG A 356 24.01 0.62 -7.58
C ARG A 356 24.77 1.00 -8.87
N ASP A 357 24.26 0.65 -10.02
CA ASP A 357 24.84 0.93 -11.33
C ASP A 357 24.26 2.18 -11.99
N VAL A 358 23.43 2.92 -11.24
CA VAL A 358 22.76 4.12 -11.73
C VAL A 358 23.59 5.37 -11.40
N ASP A 359 23.87 6.16 -12.40
CA ASP A 359 24.56 7.47 -12.26
C ASP A 359 23.60 8.62 -12.03
N CYS A 360 22.33 8.49 -12.46
CA CYS A 360 21.34 9.56 -12.29
C CYS A 360 19.92 8.97 -12.14
N CYS A 361 19.25 9.35 -11.06
CA CYS A 361 17.86 9.01 -10.80
C CYS A 361 17.00 10.27 -10.75
N LEU A 362 15.96 10.32 -11.61
CA LEU A 362 15.03 11.44 -11.74
C LEU A 362 13.64 11.01 -11.28
N ILE A 363 13.07 11.75 -10.33
CA ILE A 363 11.77 11.45 -9.71
C ILE A 363 10.83 12.66 -9.76
N PRO A 364 9.50 12.45 -9.68
CA PRO A 364 8.53 13.55 -9.72
C PRO A 364 8.69 14.59 -8.61
N GLU A 365 9.19 14.17 -7.44
CA GLU A 365 9.31 15.00 -6.25
C GLU A 365 10.58 15.88 -6.25
N SER A 366 11.56 15.56 -7.12
CA SER A 366 12.80 16.32 -7.26
C SER A 366 12.84 17.00 -8.63
N PRO A 367 12.53 18.30 -8.71
CA PRO A 367 12.64 19.04 -9.96
C PRO A 367 14.09 19.05 -10.47
N PHE A 368 14.24 19.08 -11.80
CA PHE A 368 15.54 19.19 -12.46
C PHE A 368 15.42 20.09 -13.69
N TYR A 369 16.55 20.59 -14.18
CA TYR A 369 16.62 21.42 -15.38
C TYR A 369 17.60 20.84 -16.39
N MET A 370 17.35 21.08 -17.69
CA MET A 370 18.11 20.48 -18.78
C MET A 370 19.41 21.23 -19.06
N ASP A 371 19.30 22.54 -19.25
CA ASP A 371 20.35 23.40 -19.82
C ASP A 371 20.94 24.30 -18.73
N GLY A 372 22.18 24.83 -18.98
CA GLY A 372 22.86 25.74 -18.10
C GLY A 372 23.89 25.07 -17.20
N GLU A 373 24.56 25.89 -16.38
CA GLU A 373 25.56 25.40 -15.44
C GLU A 373 24.94 24.49 -14.37
N GLY A 374 25.49 23.29 -14.24
CA GLY A 374 24.94 22.27 -13.33
C GLY A 374 23.69 21.55 -13.83
N GLY A 375 23.20 21.83 -15.05
CA GLY A 375 22.05 21.16 -15.64
C GLY A 375 22.33 19.72 -16.04
N LEU A 376 21.24 18.96 -16.30
CA LEU A 376 21.32 17.53 -16.59
C LEU A 376 22.21 17.22 -17.80
N LEU A 377 22.10 17.98 -18.90
CA LEU A 377 22.90 17.72 -20.12
C LEU A 377 24.40 17.93 -19.87
N GLN A 378 24.77 18.95 -19.09
CA GLN A 378 26.15 19.17 -18.72
C GLN A 378 26.68 18.10 -17.77
N TYR A 379 25.85 17.61 -16.86
CA TYR A 379 26.18 16.48 -15.99
C TYR A 379 26.44 15.20 -16.80
N ILE A 380 25.57 14.88 -17.77
CA ILE A 380 25.74 13.74 -18.67
C ILE A 380 27.07 13.85 -19.45
N GLU A 381 27.34 15.02 -20.04
CA GLU A 381 28.59 15.24 -20.77
C GLU A 381 29.84 15.00 -19.90
N ARG A 382 29.81 15.46 -18.66
CA ARG A 382 30.92 15.25 -17.71
C ARG A 382 31.08 13.78 -17.39
N ARG A 383 29.97 13.06 -17.07
CA ARG A 383 30.04 11.63 -16.73
C ARG A 383 30.53 10.77 -17.89
N LEU A 384 30.10 11.05 -19.13
CA LEU A 384 30.61 10.33 -20.30
C LEU A 384 32.10 10.56 -20.55
N LYS A 385 32.60 11.78 -20.31
CA LYS A 385 34.04 12.07 -20.40
C LYS A 385 34.85 11.34 -19.32
N GLU A 386 34.30 11.17 -18.13
CA GLU A 386 34.95 10.49 -17.01
C GLU A 386 34.90 8.97 -17.15
N ASN A 387 33.71 8.40 -17.42
CA ASN A 387 33.46 6.97 -17.33
C ASN A 387 33.18 6.27 -18.67
N ARG A 388 32.97 7.03 -19.76
CA ARG A 388 32.59 6.54 -21.10
C ARG A 388 31.23 5.87 -21.20
N HIS A 389 30.51 5.68 -20.11
CA HIS A 389 29.14 5.18 -20.06
C HIS A 389 28.37 5.84 -18.92
N MET A 390 27.04 5.71 -18.98
CA MET A 390 26.16 6.24 -17.95
C MET A 390 24.82 5.51 -17.96
N VAL A 391 24.23 5.28 -16.78
CA VAL A 391 22.87 4.79 -16.62
C VAL A 391 21.99 5.84 -15.96
N ILE A 392 20.88 6.14 -16.62
CA ILE A 392 19.88 7.10 -16.14
C ILE A 392 18.57 6.35 -15.88
N VAL A 393 18.03 6.48 -14.67
CA VAL A 393 16.70 6.01 -14.30
C VAL A 393 15.76 7.20 -14.17
N VAL A 394 14.60 7.11 -14.80
CA VAL A 394 13.59 8.17 -14.74
C VAL A 394 12.22 7.59 -14.41
N ALA A 395 11.55 8.13 -13.39
CA ALA A 395 10.16 7.82 -13.12
C ALA A 395 9.24 8.51 -14.14
N GLU A 396 8.18 7.84 -14.60
CA GLU A 396 7.29 8.34 -15.66
C GLU A 396 6.67 9.72 -15.35
N GLY A 397 6.53 10.09 -14.09
CA GLY A 397 6.01 11.38 -13.63
C GLY A 397 7.05 12.50 -13.52
N ALA A 398 8.34 12.18 -13.64
CA ALA A 398 9.41 13.18 -13.54
C ALA A 398 9.42 14.11 -14.76
N GLY A 399 9.76 15.38 -14.58
CA GLY A 399 9.96 16.36 -15.65
C GLY A 399 8.74 16.63 -16.55
N GLN A 400 7.52 16.27 -16.12
CA GLN A 400 6.32 16.49 -16.92
C GLN A 400 6.05 17.97 -17.23
N ASP A 401 6.46 18.88 -16.34
CA ASP A 401 6.37 20.31 -16.56
C ASP A 401 7.33 20.79 -17.67
N LEU A 402 8.52 20.20 -17.78
CA LEU A 402 9.49 20.50 -18.84
C LEU A 402 8.95 20.08 -20.22
N ILE A 403 8.30 18.92 -20.29
CA ILE A 403 7.67 18.45 -21.52
C ILE A 403 6.49 19.34 -21.89
N ALA A 404 5.64 19.70 -20.92
CA ALA A 404 4.47 20.53 -21.14
C ALA A 404 4.81 21.94 -21.62
N GLN A 405 6.00 22.47 -21.29
CA GLN A 405 6.51 23.73 -21.83
C GLN A 405 6.95 23.62 -23.30
N SER A 406 7.38 22.43 -23.73
CA SER A 406 7.91 22.20 -25.09
C SER A 406 6.86 21.73 -26.09
N ILE A 407 5.70 21.28 -25.63
CA ILE A 407 4.60 20.74 -26.47
C ILE A 407 3.30 21.42 -26.06
N ALA A 408 2.43 21.77 -27.02
CA ALA A 408 1.11 22.34 -26.75
C ALA A 408 0.32 21.41 -25.80
N LYS A 409 -0.24 21.98 -24.71
CA LYS A 409 -0.92 21.27 -23.62
C LYS A 409 -2.02 20.36 -24.16
N SER A 410 -1.91 19.07 -23.87
CA SER A 410 -3.00 18.10 -24.04
C SER A 410 -3.60 17.81 -22.65
N ASP A 411 -4.82 18.24 -22.41
CA ASP A 411 -5.59 17.96 -21.17
C ASP A 411 -6.33 16.62 -21.23
N GLN A 412 -5.78 15.62 -21.90
CA GLN A 412 -6.38 14.29 -22.00
C GLN A 412 -6.26 13.54 -20.68
N GLN A 413 -7.34 12.86 -20.31
CA GLN A 413 -7.40 12.00 -19.12
C GLN A 413 -7.62 10.54 -19.50
N ASP A 414 -7.09 9.62 -18.67
CA ASP A 414 -7.38 8.20 -18.80
C ASP A 414 -8.79 7.86 -18.27
N ALA A 415 -9.25 6.63 -18.49
CA ALA A 415 -10.58 6.16 -18.06
C ALA A 415 -10.77 6.17 -16.51
N SER A 416 -9.72 6.46 -15.75
CA SER A 416 -9.76 6.63 -14.28
C SER A 416 -9.73 8.09 -13.84
N GLY A 417 -9.74 9.04 -14.81
CA GLY A 417 -9.68 10.48 -14.56
C GLY A 417 -8.27 11.00 -14.22
N ASN A 418 -7.22 10.21 -14.45
CA ASN A 418 -5.85 10.69 -14.28
C ASN A 418 -5.36 11.37 -15.57
N LYS A 419 -4.61 12.47 -15.44
CA LYS A 419 -3.96 13.14 -16.57
C LYS A 419 -3.05 12.15 -17.32
N LEU A 420 -3.17 12.10 -18.66
CA LEU A 420 -2.24 11.32 -19.47
C LEU A 420 -0.85 11.96 -19.40
N LEU A 421 0.14 11.14 -19.04
CA LEU A 421 1.54 11.56 -19.02
C LEU A 421 2.15 11.42 -20.41
N LEU A 422 3.00 12.39 -20.77
CA LEU A 422 3.84 12.31 -21.96
C LEU A 422 5.06 11.42 -21.65
N ASP A 423 5.61 10.78 -22.69
CA ASP A 423 6.75 9.87 -22.51
C ASP A 423 8.04 10.64 -22.26
N ILE A 424 8.41 10.77 -20.97
CA ILE A 424 9.63 11.43 -20.53
C ILE A 424 10.91 10.74 -21.05
N GLY A 425 10.90 9.42 -21.18
CA GLY A 425 12.07 8.67 -21.66
C GLY A 425 12.37 8.96 -23.13
N LEU A 426 11.35 8.96 -23.99
CA LEU A 426 11.51 9.36 -25.39
C LEU A 426 11.90 10.84 -25.52
N TRP A 427 11.28 11.72 -24.74
CA TRP A 427 11.61 13.14 -24.76
C TRP A 427 13.07 13.40 -24.33
N LEU A 428 13.53 12.79 -23.26
CA LEU A 428 14.92 12.86 -22.82
C LEU A 428 15.88 12.30 -23.89
N THR A 429 15.53 11.17 -24.50
CA THR A 429 16.32 10.56 -25.58
C THR A 429 16.55 11.56 -26.73
N HIS A 430 15.51 12.29 -27.15
CA HIS A 430 15.64 13.30 -28.21
C HIS A 430 16.49 14.49 -27.76
N LYS A 431 16.23 15.03 -26.57
CA LYS A 431 17.01 16.16 -26.01
C LYS A 431 18.49 15.86 -25.85
N ILE A 432 18.81 14.67 -25.36
CA ILE A 432 20.20 14.23 -25.20
C ILE A 432 20.87 14.09 -26.59
N LYS A 433 20.22 13.45 -27.55
CA LYS A 433 20.75 13.30 -28.92
C LYS A 433 21.02 14.66 -29.57
N ASP A 434 20.09 15.60 -29.46
CA ASP A 434 20.23 16.96 -30.05
C ASP A 434 21.42 17.71 -29.42
N TYR A 435 21.58 17.60 -28.10
CA TYR A 435 22.68 18.22 -27.38
C TYR A 435 24.05 17.69 -27.86
N PHE A 436 24.24 16.36 -27.88
CA PHE A 436 25.51 15.76 -28.28
C PHE A 436 25.81 15.94 -29.76
N LYS A 437 24.78 15.98 -30.62
CA LYS A 437 24.92 16.36 -32.02
C LYS A 437 25.45 17.79 -32.16
N SER A 438 24.98 18.76 -31.36
CA SER A 438 25.48 20.13 -31.36
C SER A 438 26.93 20.22 -30.90
N LYS A 439 27.35 19.34 -30.00
CA LYS A 439 28.73 19.24 -29.46
C LYS A 439 29.67 18.44 -30.38
N LYS A 440 29.17 17.82 -31.45
CA LYS A 440 29.92 16.91 -32.33
C LYS A 440 30.58 15.76 -31.55
N MET A 441 29.97 15.31 -30.48
CA MET A 441 30.40 14.18 -29.67
C MET A 441 29.52 12.95 -30.02
N GLU A 442 30.18 11.87 -30.45
CA GLU A 442 29.49 10.59 -30.70
C GLU A 442 29.01 9.97 -29.39
N MET A 443 27.80 9.45 -29.39
CA MET A 443 27.20 8.74 -28.27
C MET A 443 26.14 7.77 -28.73
N THR A 444 25.92 6.71 -27.96
CA THR A 444 24.87 5.73 -28.17
C THR A 444 23.90 5.76 -27.00
N ILE A 445 22.59 5.85 -27.26
CA ILE A 445 21.57 5.79 -26.20
C ILE A 445 20.63 4.62 -26.44
N LYS A 446 20.44 3.82 -25.41
CA LYS A 446 19.51 2.68 -25.35
C LYS A 446 18.38 3.03 -24.36
N TYR A 447 17.18 3.14 -24.89
CA TYR A 447 15.99 3.43 -24.09
C TYR A 447 15.22 2.14 -23.78
N ILE A 448 14.96 1.87 -22.50
CA ILE A 448 14.24 0.71 -22.00
C ILE A 448 13.01 1.17 -21.24
N ASP A 449 11.84 0.66 -21.63
CA ASP A 449 10.56 0.82 -20.94
C ASP A 449 10.00 -0.53 -20.51
N PRO A 450 10.32 -0.99 -19.29
CA PRO A 450 9.87 -2.28 -18.79
C PRO A 450 8.47 -2.25 -18.15
N THR A 451 7.70 -1.19 -18.30
CA THR A 451 6.42 -0.96 -17.59
C THR A 451 5.49 -2.18 -17.63
N TYR A 452 5.25 -2.75 -18.80
CA TYR A 452 4.35 -3.90 -18.94
C TYR A 452 4.97 -5.20 -18.43
N MET A 453 6.26 -5.35 -18.55
CA MET A 453 7.01 -6.53 -18.08
C MET A 453 7.00 -6.58 -16.54
N ILE A 454 7.17 -5.44 -15.88
CA ILE A 454 7.19 -5.33 -14.41
C ILE A 454 5.84 -5.69 -13.80
N ARG A 455 4.72 -5.16 -14.34
CA ARG A 455 3.42 -5.29 -13.68
C ARG A 455 2.61 -6.53 -14.05
N ALA A 456 3.02 -7.28 -15.07
CA ALA A 456 2.26 -8.42 -15.61
C ALA A 456 2.81 -9.79 -15.18
N ILE A 457 3.78 -9.83 -14.30
CA ILE A 457 4.45 -11.04 -13.82
C ILE A 457 3.85 -11.54 -12.49
N PRO A 458 4.12 -12.80 -12.10
CA PRO A 458 3.83 -13.30 -10.76
C PRO A 458 4.62 -12.51 -9.70
N SER A 459 4.09 -12.44 -8.49
CA SER A 459 4.80 -11.83 -7.36
C SER A 459 5.98 -12.70 -6.88
N ASN A 460 7.04 -12.04 -6.43
CA ASN A 460 8.17 -12.69 -5.79
C ASN A 460 7.82 -13.24 -4.39
N ALA A 461 8.76 -13.91 -3.73
CA ALA A 461 8.54 -14.55 -2.45
C ALA A 461 8.10 -13.56 -1.34
N SER A 462 8.69 -12.36 -1.30
CA SER A 462 8.34 -11.33 -0.31
C SER A 462 6.90 -10.88 -0.48
N ASP A 463 6.51 -10.52 -1.70
CA ASP A 463 5.15 -10.10 -2.01
C ASP A 463 4.13 -11.24 -1.86
N ASN A 464 4.50 -12.51 -2.15
CA ASN A 464 3.61 -13.66 -1.93
C ASN A 464 3.23 -13.82 -0.47
N VAL A 465 4.20 -13.76 0.45
CA VAL A 465 3.94 -13.81 1.89
C VAL A 465 3.10 -12.61 2.33
N TYR A 466 3.42 -11.42 1.85
CA TYR A 466 2.66 -10.23 2.19
C TYR A 466 1.21 -10.28 1.69
N CYS A 467 0.97 -10.75 0.46
CA CYS A 467 -0.37 -10.98 -0.09
C CYS A 467 -1.19 -11.95 0.77
N THR A 468 -0.56 -13.04 1.22
CA THR A 468 -1.21 -14.01 2.12
C THR A 468 -1.66 -13.37 3.43
N LEU A 469 -0.77 -12.62 4.07
CA LEU A 469 -1.07 -11.95 5.34
C LEU A 469 -2.15 -10.87 5.20
N LEU A 470 -2.16 -10.11 4.09
CA LEU A 470 -3.22 -9.15 3.78
C LEU A 470 -4.56 -9.84 3.58
N ALA A 471 -4.61 -10.92 2.78
CA ALA A 471 -5.82 -11.68 2.52
C ALA A 471 -6.41 -12.28 3.80
N HIS A 472 -5.59 -12.92 4.63
CA HIS A 472 -6.03 -13.50 5.90
C HIS A 472 -6.54 -12.41 6.86
N SER A 473 -5.84 -11.27 6.96
CA SER A 473 -6.29 -10.14 7.79
C SER A 473 -7.62 -9.56 7.29
N ALA A 474 -7.82 -9.49 5.97
CA ALA A 474 -9.10 -9.06 5.39
C ALA A 474 -10.25 -10.02 5.75
N ILE A 475 -10.02 -11.34 5.68
CA ILE A 475 -11.00 -12.35 6.10
C ILE A 475 -11.34 -12.20 7.58
N HIS A 476 -10.34 -12.16 8.44
CA HIS A 476 -10.53 -12.06 9.89
C HIS A 476 -11.36 -10.83 10.28
N GLY A 477 -11.10 -9.68 9.66
CA GLY A 477 -11.87 -8.47 9.91
C GLY A 477 -13.29 -8.53 9.39
N ALA A 478 -13.50 -9.07 8.19
CA ALA A 478 -14.82 -9.23 7.61
C ALA A 478 -15.68 -10.21 8.43
N MET A 479 -15.13 -11.36 8.84
CA MET A 479 -15.81 -12.33 9.71
C MET A 479 -16.17 -11.73 11.06
N ALA A 480 -15.32 -10.85 11.60
CA ALA A 480 -15.57 -10.12 12.83
C ALA A 480 -16.52 -8.89 12.65
N GLY A 481 -17.12 -8.70 11.47
CA GLY A 481 -18.13 -7.67 11.23
C GLY A 481 -17.60 -6.28 10.97
N TYR A 482 -16.31 -6.09 10.75
CA TYR A 482 -15.71 -4.79 10.42
C TYR A 482 -15.81 -4.47 8.93
N SER A 483 -15.83 -3.16 8.60
CA SER A 483 -15.65 -2.64 7.25
C SER A 483 -14.45 -1.67 7.22
N PHE A 484 -13.45 -1.96 6.37
CA PHE A 484 -12.13 -1.35 6.47
C PHE A 484 -11.29 -1.55 5.21
N THR A 485 -10.13 -0.89 5.17
CA THR A 485 -9.01 -1.25 4.31
C THR A 485 -7.93 -1.93 5.17
N VAL A 486 -7.37 -3.06 4.71
CA VAL A 486 -6.28 -3.74 5.39
C VAL A 486 -4.93 -3.17 4.96
N GLY A 487 -3.98 -3.03 5.89
CA GLY A 487 -2.61 -2.61 5.57
C GLY A 487 -1.65 -2.93 6.69
N MET A 488 -0.36 -2.86 6.39
CA MET A 488 0.70 -2.97 7.38
C MET A 488 1.15 -1.58 7.82
N VAL A 489 1.14 -1.33 9.12
CA VAL A 489 1.58 -0.09 9.75
C VAL A 489 2.61 -0.43 10.82
N ASN A 490 3.82 0.10 10.69
CA ASN A 490 4.94 -0.20 11.59
C ASN A 490 5.15 -1.70 11.81
N GLY A 491 5.16 -2.47 10.72
CA GLY A 491 5.38 -3.92 10.74
C GLY A 491 4.23 -4.74 11.34
N ARG A 492 3.05 -4.16 11.54
CA ARG A 492 1.87 -4.84 12.06
C ARG A 492 0.67 -4.65 11.15
N HIS A 493 -0.07 -5.72 10.87
CA HIS A 493 -1.31 -5.64 10.11
C HIS A 493 -2.39 -4.91 10.92
N THR A 494 -3.09 -4.00 10.26
CA THR A 494 -4.11 -3.13 10.86
C THR A 494 -5.35 -3.04 10.00
N PHE A 495 -6.47 -2.74 10.65
CA PHE A 495 -7.67 -2.29 9.99
C PHE A 495 -7.67 -0.76 9.97
N ILE A 496 -7.74 -0.19 8.78
CA ILE A 496 -7.60 1.25 8.52
C ILE A 496 -8.92 1.77 7.95
N PRO A 497 -9.46 2.88 8.46
CA PRO A 497 -10.67 3.50 7.89
C PRO A 497 -10.45 3.88 6.42
N PHE A 498 -11.44 3.63 5.55
CA PHE A 498 -11.35 3.90 4.11
C PHE A 498 -10.92 5.33 3.77
N TYR A 499 -11.46 6.33 4.48
CA TYR A 499 -11.15 7.73 4.22
C TYR A 499 -9.67 8.06 4.47
N ARG A 500 -8.98 7.35 5.35
CA ARG A 500 -7.56 7.55 5.62
C ARG A 500 -6.68 7.15 4.43
N VAL A 501 -7.02 6.05 3.79
CA VAL A 501 -6.26 5.53 2.65
C VAL A 501 -6.42 6.44 1.42
N THR A 502 -7.57 7.10 1.30
CA THR A 502 -7.93 7.90 0.11
C THR A 502 -7.68 9.40 0.24
N SER A 503 -7.29 9.88 1.44
CA SER A 503 -7.17 11.32 1.73
C SER A 503 -5.87 11.94 1.22
N THR A 504 -4.76 11.22 1.30
CA THR A 504 -3.42 11.72 0.95
C THR A 504 -2.62 10.64 0.23
N ARG A 505 -1.70 11.07 -0.65
CA ARG A 505 -0.73 10.17 -1.29
C ARG A 505 0.61 10.24 -0.59
N ASN A 506 1.28 9.09 -0.54
CA ASN A 506 2.67 9.02 -0.11
C ASN A 506 3.59 9.50 -1.25
N LYS A 507 4.62 10.23 -0.89
CA LYS A 507 5.61 10.76 -1.82
C LYS A 507 7.02 10.57 -1.24
N VAL A 508 8.00 10.47 -2.11
CA VAL A 508 9.40 10.51 -1.67
C VAL A 508 9.67 11.88 -1.05
N ARG A 509 10.23 11.88 0.14
CA ARG A 509 10.65 13.12 0.81
C ARG A 509 12.09 13.41 0.44
N ILE A 510 12.30 14.46 -0.35
CA ILE A 510 13.65 14.87 -0.77
C ILE A 510 14.51 15.39 0.39
N THR A 511 13.89 15.65 1.56
CA THR A 511 14.54 16.00 2.82
C THR A 511 14.86 14.80 3.70
N ASP A 512 14.48 13.58 3.30
CA ASP A 512 14.68 12.37 4.09
C ASP A 512 16.03 11.70 3.80
N ARG A 513 16.44 10.87 4.76
CA ARG A 513 17.69 10.09 4.72
C ARG A 513 17.79 9.15 3.52
N MET A 514 16.67 8.62 3.04
CA MET A 514 16.68 7.72 1.88
C MET A 514 17.05 8.46 0.60
N TRP A 515 16.53 9.67 0.41
CA TRP A 515 16.92 10.50 -0.73
C TRP A 515 18.39 10.95 -0.63
N ALA A 516 18.84 11.34 0.56
CA ALA A 516 20.26 11.67 0.77
C ALA A 516 21.19 10.47 0.47
N ARG A 517 20.78 9.25 0.81
CA ARG A 517 21.54 8.02 0.45
C ARG A 517 21.57 7.79 -1.06
N LEU A 518 20.47 8.05 -1.76
CA LEU A 518 20.45 7.97 -3.22
C LEU A 518 21.44 8.95 -3.83
N LEU A 519 21.40 10.22 -3.46
CA LEU A 519 22.32 11.23 -3.95
C LEU A 519 23.80 10.86 -3.68
N SER A 520 24.09 10.30 -2.50
CA SER A 520 25.43 9.81 -2.15
C SER A 520 25.82 8.57 -2.96
N SER A 521 24.88 7.69 -3.31
CA SER A 521 25.15 6.47 -4.07
C SER A 521 25.43 6.77 -5.56
N THR A 522 24.64 7.67 -6.15
CA THR A 522 24.76 8.06 -7.57
C THR A 522 25.82 9.12 -7.81
N ASN A 523 26.22 9.84 -6.76
CA ASN A 523 27.05 11.04 -6.84
C ASN A 523 26.52 12.09 -7.84
N GLN A 524 25.20 12.10 -8.07
CA GLN A 524 24.52 13.07 -8.91
C GLN A 524 24.34 14.41 -8.19
N PRO A 525 24.27 15.55 -8.90
CA PRO A 525 23.86 16.81 -8.30
C PRO A 525 22.40 16.74 -7.86
N SER A 526 22.04 17.52 -6.86
CA SER A 526 20.64 17.56 -6.37
C SER A 526 19.68 18.18 -7.38
N PHE A 527 20.16 18.99 -8.32
CA PHE A 527 19.40 19.83 -9.25
C PHE A 527 18.42 20.81 -8.57
N LEU A 528 18.40 20.88 -7.24
CA LEU A 528 17.48 21.71 -6.47
C LEU A 528 18.03 23.11 -6.27
N SER A 529 17.19 24.11 -6.46
CA SER A 529 17.48 25.47 -5.99
C SER A 529 17.24 25.57 -4.48
N GLN A 530 17.80 26.61 -3.83
CA GLN A 530 17.54 26.88 -2.42
C GLN A 530 16.05 27.03 -2.14
N LYS A 531 15.31 27.62 -3.06
CA LYS A 531 13.86 27.75 -2.98
C LYS A 531 13.14 26.39 -2.92
N ASP A 532 13.53 25.42 -3.75
CA ASP A 532 12.97 24.07 -3.76
C ASP A 532 13.21 23.36 -2.43
N ILE A 533 14.40 23.55 -1.84
CA ILE A 533 14.76 22.98 -0.53
C ILE A 533 13.92 23.61 0.59
N ASP A 534 13.73 24.91 0.56
CA ASP A 534 12.95 25.63 1.57
C ASP A 534 11.48 25.26 1.50
N GLU A 535 10.89 25.16 0.29
CA GLU A 535 9.51 24.72 0.07
C GLU A 535 9.29 23.27 0.55
N ALA A 536 10.22 22.36 0.24
CA ALA A 536 10.14 20.97 0.70
C ALA A 536 10.24 20.87 2.24
N SER A 537 11.14 21.66 2.85
CA SER A 537 11.31 21.71 4.30
C SER A 537 10.07 22.27 5.00
N GLU A 538 9.43 23.29 4.44
CA GLU A 538 8.19 23.86 4.99
C GLU A 538 7.02 22.86 4.86
N ALA A 539 6.90 22.17 3.73
CA ALA A 539 5.90 21.12 3.53
C ALA A 539 6.06 20.00 4.58
N ASP A 540 7.29 19.58 4.88
CA ASP A 540 7.56 18.58 5.91
C ASP A 540 7.23 19.08 7.33
N ARG A 541 7.52 20.35 7.62
CA ARG A 541 7.14 20.98 8.91
C ARG A 541 5.63 21.02 9.07
N LEU A 542 4.88 21.36 8.03
CA LEU A 542 3.42 21.41 8.05
C LEU A 542 2.82 20.01 8.21
N ALA A 543 3.35 19.01 7.52
CA ALA A 543 2.90 17.62 7.62
C ALA A 543 3.16 17.01 9.02
N ASN A 544 4.22 17.47 9.71
CA ASN A 544 4.59 16.99 11.05
C ASN A 544 4.12 17.91 12.19
N ARG A 545 3.40 19.00 11.89
CA ARG A 545 2.91 19.94 12.92
C ARG A 545 1.92 19.22 13.84
N PRO A 546 2.14 19.20 15.17
CA PRO A 546 1.17 18.68 16.10
C PRO A 546 -0.11 19.52 15.98
N PRO A 547 -1.31 18.92 16.14
CA PRO A 547 -2.55 19.69 16.17
C PRO A 547 -2.45 20.79 17.23
N LEU A 548 -2.82 22.02 16.85
CA LEU A 548 -2.77 23.18 17.73
C LEU A 548 -3.54 22.88 19.03
N PRO A 549 -3.01 23.23 20.21
CA PRO A 549 -3.74 23.07 21.46
C PRO A 549 -5.04 23.85 21.40
N THR A 550 -6.13 23.17 21.63
CA THR A 550 -7.47 23.76 21.79
C THR A 550 -7.47 24.67 23.02
N GLY A 551 -7.30 25.97 22.84
CA GLY A 551 -7.29 26.92 23.95
C GLY A 551 -6.75 28.33 23.68
N ALA A 552 -6.16 28.60 22.50
CA ALA A 552 -5.51 29.87 22.24
C ALA A 552 -6.17 30.71 21.13
N SER A 553 -7.49 30.72 21.05
CA SER A 553 -8.19 31.58 20.08
C SER A 553 -9.17 32.50 20.75
N HIS A 554 -8.71 33.47 21.58
CA HIS A 554 -9.50 34.68 21.90
C HIS A 554 -8.69 35.77 22.63
N ARG A 555 -7.40 35.96 22.35
CA ARG A 555 -6.67 37.12 22.94
C ARG A 555 -5.69 37.85 22.03
N VAL A 556 -5.75 37.73 20.69
CA VAL A 556 -4.84 38.47 19.81
C VAL A 556 -5.57 39.42 18.83
N ALA A 557 -6.90 39.48 18.86
CA ALA A 557 -7.65 40.41 17.98
C ALA A 557 -8.02 41.74 18.61
N SER A 558 -7.66 42.01 19.87
CA SER A 558 -8.05 43.28 20.55
C SER A 558 -6.90 44.24 20.87
N SER A 559 -5.66 43.95 20.43
CA SER A 559 -4.51 44.84 20.67
C SER A 559 -3.97 45.56 19.44
N PHE A 560 -4.59 45.39 18.27
CA PHE A 560 -4.14 46.08 17.04
C PHE A 560 -5.10 47.21 16.58
N GLU A 561 -6.23 47.45 17.26
CA GLU A 561 -7.13 48.56 16.93
C GLU A 561 -7.01 49.79 17.83
N GLN A 562 -6.09 49.83 18.81
CA GLN A 562 -5.90 50.98 19.69
C GLN A 562 -4.64 51.81 19.44
N SER A 563 -3.87 51.57 18.37
CA SER A 563 -2.69 52.41 18.06
C SER A 563 -2.81 53.23 16.77
N ALA A 564 -4.02 53.34 16.18
CA ALA A 564 -4.25 54.14 14.96
C ALA A 564 -5.17 55.36 15.12
N SER A 565 -5.41 55.86 16.35
CA SER A 565 -6.28 57.03 16.56
C SER A 565 -5.72 58.05 17.55
N THR A 566 -4.41 58.41 17.43
CA THR A 566 -3.86 59.63 18.06
C THR A 566 -2.67 60.11 17.27
N SER A 567 -2.94 60.84 16.17
CA SER A 567 -2.07 61.92 15.69
C SER A 567 -2.71 62.61 14.48
N SER A 568 -3.68 63.47 14.74
CA SER A 568 -3.97 64.62 13.88
C SER A 568 -4.75 65.64 14.70
N ASN A 569 -4.01 66.56 15.36
CA ASN A 569 -4.44 67.92 15.63
C ASN A 569 -3.29 68.69 16.27
N GLY A 570 -2.97 69.81 15.69
CA GLY A 570 -2.10 70.84 16.26
C GLY A 570 -1.17 71.45 15.23
N GLU A 571 -1.70 72.41 14.45
CA GLU A 571 -1.26 73.85 14.44
C GLU A 571 0.20 74.09 13.94
N ILE A 572 0.47 74.84 12.97
CA ILE A 572 0.18 76.11 12.28
C ILE A 572 0.65 76.00 10.87
#